data_d039adf106e69fd2f97f5711f048bfe9
#
_entry.id   d039adf106e69fd2f97f5711f048bfe9
#
_cell.length_a   1.000
_cell.length_b   1.000
_cell.length_c   1.000
_cell.angle_alpha   90.00
_cell.angle_beta   90.00
_cell.angle_gamma   90.00
#
_symmetry.space_group_name_H-M   'P 1'
#
loop_
_entity.id
_entity.type
_entity.pdbx_description
1 polymer ?
#
loop_
_entity_poly.entity_id
_entity_poly.type
_entity_poly.pdbx_seq_one_letter_code
_entity_poly.pdbx_strand_id
1 'polypeptide(L)'
;MYLFEPLPENITRLKANLKGFESRYELKCVAVGLENGIADFGYEATGRYGGLQSDLPKTIQVEVLMAEEAISEILDKEGHIDILKIDVEGLEAAIIKSLSSDSLKKIDRIYAETIYPESLPGFEKEQYGEIVRFRKI
;
A
#
# COMPACT_ATOMS: atom_id res chain seq x y z
N MET A 1 -2.74 -13.48 -0.95
CA MET A 1 -2.83 -12.07 -0.53
C MET A 1 -1.45 -11.61 -0.09
N TYR A 2 -1.04 -10.40 -0.43
CA TYR A 2 0.25 -9.80 -0.06
C TYR A 2 -0.02 -8.63 0.86
N LEU A 3 0.71 -8.56 1.98
CA LEU A 3 0.54 -7.55 3.02
C LEU A 3 1.88 -6.89 3.32
N PHE A 4 1.86 -5.57 3.45
CA PHE A 4 3.02 -4.76 3.80
C PHE A 4 2.66 -3.93 5.04
N GLU A 5 3.41 -4.08 6.11
CA GLU A 5 3.19 -3.36 7.37
C GLU A 5 4.54 -3.11 8.05
N PRO A 6 4.94 -1.87 8.28
CA PRO A 6 6.24 -1.56 8.86
C PRO A 6 6.27 -1.68 10.40
N LEU A 7 5.14 -1.50 11.10
CA LEU A 7 5.13 -1.47 12.57
C LEU A 7 5.10 -2.87 13.19
N PRO A 8 6.08 -3.26 14.03
CA PRO A 8 6.10 -4.57 14.67
C PRO A 8 4.86 -4.90 15.50
N GLU A 9 4.29 -3.88 16.16
CA GLU A 9 3.08 -4.04 16.96
C GLU A 9 1.86 -4.39 16.08
N ASN A 10 1.72 -3.72 14.93
CA ASN A 10 0.66 -4.00 13.97
C ASN A 10 0.85 -5.37 13.31
N ILE A 11 2.08 -5.75 13.00
CA ILE A 11 2.41 -7.10 12.51
C ILE A 11 1.95 -8.18 13.49
N THR A 12 2.20 -7.97 14.78
CA THR A 12 1.76 -8.91 15.83
C THR A 12 0.23 -9.03 15.87
N ARG A 13 -0.48 -7.90 15.82
CA ARG A 13 -1.96 -7.87 15.77
C ARG A 13 -2.49 -8.52 14.50
N LEU A 14 -1.89 -8.22 13.36
CA LEU A 14 -2.27 -8.76 12.06
C LEU A 14 -2.14 -10.30 12.04
N LYS A 15 -1.01 -10.84 12.52
CA LYS A 15 -0.81 -12.29 12.65
C LYS A 15 -1.81 -12.94 13.59
N ALA A 16 -2.15 -12.28 14.69
CA ALA A 16 -3.18 -12.78 15.62
C ALA A 16 -4.57 -12.82 14.96
N ASN A 17 -4.94 -11.78 14.22
CA ASN A 17 -6.22 -11.68 13.52
C ASN A 17 -6.34 -12.66 12.34
N LEU A 18 -5.23 -13.01 11.71
CA LEU A 18 -5.16 -13.92 10.57
C LEU A 18 -4.77 -15.36 10.98
N LYS A 19 -4.83 -15.67 12.28
CA LYS A 19 -4.55 -17.03 12.77
C LYS A 19 -5.44 -18.05 12.08
N GLY A 20 -4.83 -19.10 11.53
CA GLY A 20 -5.49 -20.14 10.75
C GLY A 20 -5.56 -19.86 9.24
N PHE A 21 -5.04 -18.72 8.78
CA PHE A 21 -4.97 -18.35 7.37
C PHE A 21 -3.53 -18.14 6.87
N GLU A 22 -2.54 -18.64 7.61
CA GLU A 22 -1.11 -18.40 7.37
C GLU A 22 -0.66 -18.82 5.96
N SER A 23 -1.30 -19.83 5.38
CA SER A 23 -1.02 -20.28 4.01
C SER A 23 -1.65 -19.41 2.91
N ARG A 24 -2.47 -18.43 3.27
CA ARG A 24 -3.22 -17.57 2.33
C ARG A 24 -2.65 -16.18 2.15
N TYR A 25 -1.59 -15.83 2.89
CA TYR A 25 -0.97 -14.52 2.76
C TYR A 25 0.55 -14.60 2.89
N GLU A 26 1.22 -13.64 2.27
CA GLU A 26 2.61 -13.30 2.49
C GLU A 26 2.66 -11.93 3.16
N LEU A 27 3.43 -11.78 4.25
CA LEU A 27 3.58 -10.54 4.99
C LEU A 27 5.03 -10.09 4.94
N LYS A 28 5.25 -8.89 4.41
CA LYS A 28 6.55 -8.20 4.45
C LYS A 28 6.53 -7.11 5.52
N CYS A 29 7.55 -7.10 6.38
CA CYS A 29 7.72 -6.12 7.47
C CYS A 29 8.45 -4.88 6.94
N VAL A 30 7.85 -4.18 5.98
CA VAL A 30 8.41 -3.00 5.33
C VAL A 30 7.33 -1.97 5.09
N ALA A 31 7.71 -0.70 5.04
CA ALA A 31 6.84 0.35 4.49
C ALA A 31 6.85 0.28 2.96
N VAL A 32 5.79 0.75 2.33
CA VAL A 32 5.74 0.96 0.88
C VAL A 32 5.86 2.45 0.61
N GLY A 33 6.75 2.84 -0.28
CA GLY A 33 7.04 4.22 -0.62
C GLY A 33 7.38 4.43 -2.08
N LEU A 34 8.01 5.57 -2.38
CA LEU A 34 8.38 5.95 -3.74
C LEU A 34 9.82 5.52 -4.10
N GLU A 35 10.63 5.22 -3.11
CA GLU A 35 12.03 4.84 -3.27
C GLU A 35 12.39 3.74 -2.28
N ASN A 36 13.37 2.91 -2.62
CA ASN A 36 13.93 1.93 -1.70
C ASN A 36 14.86 2.60 -0.70
N GLY A 37 14.92 2.11 0.52
CA GLY A 37 15.86 2.61 1.51
C GLY A 37 15.44 2.35 2.95
N ILE A 38 15.98 3.17 3.84
CA ILE A 38 15.59 3.23 5.26
C ILE A 38 15.07 4.64 5.52
N ALA A 39 13.92 4.75 6.14
CA ALA A 39 13.30 6.03 6.46
C ALA A 39 12.72 6.04 7.87
N ASP A 40 12.56 7.25 8.40
CA ASP A 40 11.83 7.46 9.64
C ASP A 40 10.33 7.30 9.37
N PHE A 41 9.69 6.49 10.18
CA PHE A 41 8.26 6.23 10.15
C PHE A 41 7.65 6.77 11.45
N GLY A 42 6.84 7.82 11.33
CA GLY A 42 6.11 8.38 12.45
C GLY A 42 4.86 7.56 12.74
N TYR A 43 4.52 7.39 14.01
CA TYR A 43 3.29 6.71 14.43
C TYR A 43 2.79 7.21 15.79
N GLU A 44 1.52 7.00 16.06
CA GLU A 44 0.92 7.31 17.35
C GLU A 44 0.84 6.06 18.24
N ALA A 45 0.57 6.26 19.55
CA ALA A 45 0.68 5.20 20.56
C ALA A 45 -0.22 3.98 20.32
N THR A 46 -1.34 4.12 19.60
CA THR A 46 -2.25 3.00 19.30
C THR A 46 -1.85 2.24 18.04
N GLY A 47 -0.95 2.77 17.21
CA GLY A 47 -0.53 2.23 15.92
C GLY A 47 -1.62 2.30 14.84
N ARG A 48 -2.70 3.09 15.04
CA ARG A 48 -3.76 3.27 14.04
C ARG A 48 -3.34 4.23 12.93
N TYR A 49 -2.56 5.24 13.30
CA TYR A 49 -2.04 6.22 12.37
C TYR A 49 -0.52 6.13 12.35
N GLY A 50 0.03 6.05 11.16
CA GLY A 50 1.46 6.02 10.95
C GLY A 50 1.80 6.25 9.49
N GLY A 51 2.91 6.91 9.21
CA GLY A 51 3.30 7.22 7.84
C GLY A 51 4.77 7.61 7.71
N LEU A 52 5.27 7.49 6.49
CA LEU A 52 6.56 8.06 6.11
C LEU A 52 6.43 9.59 6.14
N GLN A 53 7.44 10.26 6.71
CA GLN A 53 7.48 11.73 6.83
C GLN A 53 6.34 12.35 7.69
N SER A 54 5.74 11.59 8.59
CA SER A 54 4.69 12.11 9.47
C SER A 54 5.28 12.68 10.77
N ASP A 55 4.73 13.82 11.23
CA ASP A 55 5.11 14.49 12.49
C ASP A 55 4.42 13.86 13.72
N LEU A 56 4.29 12.54 13.75
CA LEU A 56 3.67 11.83 14.86
C LEU A 56 4.62 11.66 16.04
N PRO A 57 4.09 11.48 17.28
CA PRO A 57 4.90 11.59 18.50
C PRO A 57 5.95 10.49 18.69
N LYS A 58 5.82 9.37 18.00
CA LYS A 58 6.80 8.29 18.00
C LYS A 58 7.39 8.11 16.61
N THR A 59 8.66 7.74 16.55
CA THR A 59 9.37 7.49 15.29
C THR A 59 10.21 6.23 15.42
N ILE A 60 10.19 5.39 14.39
CA ILE A 60 11.11 4.27 14.22
C ILE A 60 11.71 4.31 12.81
N GLN A 61 12.89 3.72 12.66
CA GLN A 61 13.45 3.47 11.34
C GLN A 61 12.88 2.20 10.77
N VAL A 62 12.40 2.27 9.53
CA VAL A 62 11.83 1.15 8.79
C VAL A 62 12.50 1.00 7.43
N GLU A 63 12.56 -0.22 6.95
CA GLU A 63 12.88 -0.48 5.56
C GLU A 63 11.71 -0.02 4.68
N VAL A 64 12.03 0.62 3.56
CA VAL A 64 11.06 1.08 2.57
C VAL A 64 11.30 0.33 1.26
N LEU A 65 10.24 -0.26 0.74
CA LEU A 65 10.22 -0.89 -0.57
C LEU A 65 9.48 0.01 -1.56
N MET A 66 10.06 0.26 -2.71
CA MET A 66 9.40 1.03 -3.76
C MET A 66 8.13 0.33 -4.24
N ALA A 67 7.02 1.07 -4.33
CA ALA A 67 5.70 0.52 -4.66
C ALA A 67 5.68 -0.25 -5.99
N GLU A 68 6.31 0.29 -7.03
CA GLU A 68 6.37 -0.38 -8.34
C GLU A 68 7.14 -1.71 -8.26
N GLU A 69 8.22 -1.79 -7.48
CA GLU A 69 8.95 -3.05 -7.27
C GLU A 69 8.11 -4.08 -6.52
N ALA A 70 7.43 -3.65 -5.44
CA ALA A 70 6.54 -4.53 -4.69
C ALA A 70 5.43 -5.11 -5.57
N ILE A 71 4.84 -4.29 -6.43
CA ILE A 71 3.78 -4.70 -7.37
C ILE A 71 4.35 -5.60 -8.46
N SER A 72 5.51 -5.27 -9.04
CA SER A 72 6.17 -6.09 -10.07
C SER A 72 6.51 -7.48 -9.55
N GLU A 73 7.05 -7.61 -8.33
CA GLU A 73 7.31 -8.90 -7.71
C GLU A 73 6.05 -9.77 -7.58
N ILE A 74 4.92 -9.16 -7.20
CA ILE A 74 3.63 -9.85 -7.10
C ILE A 74 3.14 -10.26 -8.49
N LEU A 75 3.23 -9.37 -9.47
CA LEU A 75 2.80 -9.63 -10.84
C LEU A 75 3.65 -10.70 -11.52
N ASP A 76 4.94 -10.81 -11.20
CA ASP A 76 5.81 -11.87 -11.70
C ASP A 76 5.42 -13.24 -11.15
N LYS A 77 4.91 -13.31 -9.92
CA LYS A 77 4.44 -14.55 -9.29
C LYS A 77 3.03 -14.94 -9.73
N GLU A 78 2.10 -13.97 -9.71
CA GLU A 78 0.66 -14.23 -9.84
C GLU A 78 0.12 -13.90 -11.25
N GLY A 79 0.87 -13.10 -12.02
CA GLY A 79 0.47 -12.64 -13.36
C GLY A 79 -0.59 -11.53 -13.35
N HIS A 80 -1.30 -11.34 -12.23
CA HIS A 80 -2.46 -10.46 -12.13
C HIS A 80 -2.73 -10.05 -10.67
N ILE A 81 -3.36 -8.88 -10.48
CA ILE A 81 -3.84 -8.39 -9.19
C ILE A 81 -5.33 -8.02 -9.31
N ASP A 82 -6.20 -8.72 -8.61
CA ASP A 82 -7.64 -8.41 -8.58
C ASP A 82 -7.93 -7.10 -7.85
N ILE A 83 -7.28 -6.88 -6.71
CA ILE A 83 -7.47 -5.69 -5.86
C ILE A 83 -6.14 -5.24 -5.29
N LEU A 84 -5.79 -3.98 -5.54
CA LEU A 84 -4.74 -3.24 -4.87
C LEU A 84 -5.37 -2.23 -3.91
N LYS A 85 -5.13 -2.37 -2.59
CA LYS A 85 -5.47 -1.35 -1.61
C LYS A 85 -4.20 -0.60 -1.23
N ILE A 86 -4.24 0.73 -1.28
CA ILE A 86 -3.16 1.63 -0.89
C ILE A 86 -3.66 2.49 0.28
N ASP A 87 -2.97 2.39 1.41
CA ASP A 87 -3.32 3.03 2.67
C ASP A 87 -2.02 3.31 3.43
N VAL A 88 -1.33 4.35 3.02
CA VAL A 88 0.06 4.66 3.42
C VAL A 88 0.22 6.07 4.01
N GLU A 89 -0.90 6.68 4.39
CA GLU A 89 -0.97 7.97 5.08
C GLU A 89 -0.22 9.11 4.35
N GLY A 90 -0.80 9.53 3.22
CA GLY A 90 -0.41 10.74 2.49
C GLY A 90 0.46 10.53 1.24
N LEU A 91 0.85 9.29 0.92
CA LEU A 91 1.60 8.97 -0.31
C LEU A 91 0.76 8.26 -1.38
N GLU A 92 -0.54 8.00 -1.14
CA GLU A 92 -1.40 7.21 -2.02
C GLU A 92 -1.43 7.75 -3.44
N ALA A 93 -1.67 9.06 -3.59
CA ALA A 93 -1.73 9.69 -4.90
C ALA A 93 -0.40 9.62 -5.65
N ALA A 94 0.72 9.81 -4.94
CA ALA A 94 2.05 9.73 -5.51
C ALA A 94 2.38 8.28 -5.93
N ILE A 95 2.01 7.29 -5.12
CA ILE A 95 2.18 5.87 -5.45
C ILE A 95 1.36 5.52 -6.69
N ILE A 96 0.08 5.90 -6.77
CA ILE A 96 -0.74 5.63 -7.96
C ILE A 96 -0.09 6.22 -9.22
N LYS A 97 0.45 7.44 -9.14
CA LYS A 97 1.14 8.10 -10.25
C LYS A 97 2.46 7.42 -10.63
N SER A 98 3.14 6.77 -9.69
CA SER A 98 4.41 6.09 -9.93
C SER A 98 4.26 4.72 -10.61
N LEU A 99 3.05 4.15 -10.64
CA LEU A 99 2.82 2.84 -11.24
C LEU A 99 3.00 2.87 -12.75
N SER A 100 3.73 1.91 -13.26
CA SER A 100 3.96 1.76 -14.71
C SER A 100 2.67 1.37 -15.45
N SER A 101 2.60 1.75 -16.72
CA SER A 101 1.49 1.33 -17.58
C SER A 101 1.36 -0.20 -17.68
N ASP A 102 2.47 -0.92 -17.57
CA ASP A 102 2.45 -2.39 -17.67
C ASP A 102 1.93 -3.03 -16.38
N SER A 103 2.26 -2.49 -15.21
CA SER A 103 1.65 -2.88 -13.94
C SER A 103 0.16 -2.59 -13.92
N LEU A 104 -0.24 -1.38 -14.31
CA LEU A 104 -1.65 -0.97 -14.35
C LEU A 104 -2.51 -1.87 -15.27
N LYS A 105 -1.97 -2.34 -16.40
CA LYS A 105 -2.69 -3.28 -17.28
C LYS A 105 -3.04 -4.61 -16.62
N LYS A 106 -2.37 -4.98 -15.53
CA LYS A 106 -2.54 -6.26 -14.83
C LYS A 106 -3.26 -6.12 -13.48
N ILE A 107 -3.81 -4.94 -13.18
CA ILE A 107 -4.57 -4.65 -11.96
C ILE A 107 -6.02 -4.38 -12.34
N ASP A 108 -6.99 -5.02 -11.68
CA ASP A 108 -8.42 -4.80 -11.97
C ASP A 108 -9.02 -3.64 -11.18
N ARG A 109 -8.65 -3.51 -9.90
CA ARG A 109 -9.20 -2.47 -9.03
C ARG A 109 -8.13 -1.88 -8.13
N ILE A 110 -8.17 -0.56 -7.96
CA ILE A 110 -7.32 0.15 -7.00
C ILE A 110 -8.25 0.91 -6.04
N TYR A 111 -7.98 0.78 -4.74
CA TYR A 111 -8.63 1.55 -3.67
C TYR A 111 -7.56 2.32 -2.91
N ALA A 112 -7.78 3.61 -2.71
CA ALA A 112 -6.87 4.44 -1.92
C ALA A 112 -7.65 5.46 -1.08
N GLU A 113 -7.16 5.76 0.12
CA GLU A 113 -7.72 6.79 0.99
C GLU A 113 -7.08 8.14 0.65
N THR A 114 -7.51 8.72 -0.46
CA THR A 114 -7.02 10.01 -0.95
C THR A 114 -8.03 10.67 -1.89
N ILE A 115 -7.92 11.97 -2.02
CA ILE A 115 -8.57 12.71 -3.10
C ILE A 115 -7.65 12.69 -4.31
N TYR A 116 -8.07 12.01 -5.37
CA TYR A 116 -7.29 11.90 -6.59
C TYR A 116 -7.97 12.70 -7.71
N PRO A 117 -7.41 13.87 -8.12
CA PRO A 117 -8.09 14.77 -9.05
C PRO A 117 -8.10 14.26 -10.49
N GLU A 118 -7.11 13.48 -10.88
CA GLU A 118 -6.87 13.08 -12.27
C GLU A 118 -7.65 11.80 -12.64
N SER A 119 -7.74 11.52 -13.93
CA SER A 119 -8.15 10.22 -14.45
C SER A 119 -6.94 9.29 -14.53
N LEU A 120 -7.18 7.98 -14.38
CA LEU A 120 -6.16 6.96 -14.61
C LEU A 120 -6.49 6.25 -15.93
N PRO A 121 -5.58 6.28 -16.93
CA PRO A 121 -5.86 5.66 -18.24
C PRO A 121 -6.24 4.19 -18.13
N GLY A 122 -7.34 3.79 -18.78
CA GLY A 122 -7.87 2.43 -18.74
C GLY A 122 -8.72 2.10 -17.51
N PHE A 123 -9.03 3.11 -16.67
CA PHE A 123 -9.86 2.93 -15.49
C PHE A 123 -11.02 3.91 -15.44
N GLU A 124 -12.16 3.42 -14.98
CA GLU A 124 -13.26 4.23 -14.50
C GLU A 124 -12.98 4.63 -13.04
N LYS A 125 -13.12 5.92 -12.74
CA LYS A 125 -12.87 6.47 -11.40
C LYS A 125 -14.16 6.80 -10.69
N GLU A 126 -14.25 6.44 -9.42
CA GLU A 126 -15.30 6.89 -8.50
C GLU A 126 -14.65 7.45 -7.23
N GLN A 127 -15.21 8.55 -6.73
CA GLN A 127 -14.74 9.19 -5.50
C GLN A 127 -15.85 9.19 -4.46
N TYR A 128 -15.59 8.65 -3.28
CA TYR A 128 -16.51 8.59 -2.14
C TYR A 128 -15.85 9.26 -0.92
N GLY A 129 -16.07 10.56 -0.76
CA GLY A 129 -15.34 11.32 0.25
C GLY A 129 -13.83 11.27 0.01
N GLU A 130 -13.09 10.78 0.98
CA GLU A 130 -11.63 10.62 0.88
C GLU A 130 -11.19 9.30 0.25
N ILE A 131 -12.13 8.41 -0.13
CA ILE A 131 -11.78 7.15 -0.77
C ILE A 131 -11.96 7.26 -2.28
N VAL A 132 -10.91 6.98 -3.03
CA VAL A 132 -10.97 6.82 -4.49
C VAL A 132 -10.96 5.34 -4.85
N ARG A 133 -11.81 4.97 -5.80
CA ARG A 133 -11.81 3.66 -6.45
C ARG A 133 -11.54 3.83 -7.94
N PHE A 134 -10.63 3.04 -8.45
CA PHE A 134 -10.41 2.84 -9.87
C PHE A 134 -10.80 1.41 -10.23
N ARG A 135 -11.61 1.25 -11.26
CA ARG A 135 -12.03 -0.03 -11.81
C ARG A 135 -11.62 -0.08 -13.27
N LYS A 136 -10.90 -1.11 -13.66
CA LYS A 136 -10.48 -1.33 -15.04
C LYS A 136 -11.69 -1.43 -15.97
N ILE A 137 -11.61 -0.78 -17.12
CA ILE A 137 -12.64 -0.77 -18.18
C ILE A 137 -12.44 -1.97 -19.10
#